data_42c8e0a82dc80afcf93b3885c80017c5
#
_entry.id   42c8e0a82dc80afcf93b3885c80017c5
#
_cell.length_a   1.000
_cell.length_b   1.000
_cell.length_c   1.000
_cell.angle_alpha   90.00
_cell.angle_beta   90.00
_cell.angle_gamma   90.00
#
_symmetry.space_group_name_H-M   'P 1'
#
loop_
_entity.id
_entity.type
_entity.pdbx_description
1 polymer ?
#
loop_
_entity_poly.entity_id
_entity_poly.type
_entity_poly.pdbx_seq_one_letter_code
_entity_poly.pdbx_strand_id
1 'polypeptide(L)'
;MAGFFLVLFGLLRLGTIIKYIPYPIVVGFTSGIAVTIFTTQIKDLFGLTLPSNPSDFIEKWGVYLQNFNTIDPWCALIGVASVVVIAVTPRFSKKIPGSLIAIILMTIVALLLKNFAGVLSIETIGDRFSISNELPAAQVPDMNWETIKSLVSPAITIAILGAIESLLSA
;
A
#
# COMPACT_ATOMS: atom_id res chain seq x y z
N MET A 1 -0.09 -5.15 -20.63
CA MET A 1 -1.30 -4.69 -21.38
C MET A 1 -1.77 -3.30 -20.90
N ALA A 2 -1.96 -3.04 -19.61
CA ALA A 2 -2.41 -1.72 -19.11
C ALA A 2 -1.52 -0.55 -19.57
N GLY A 3 -0.18 -0.71 -19.55
CA GLY A 3 0.74 0.31 -20.06
C GLY A 3 0.55 0.63 -21.56
N PHE A 4 0.22 -0.35 -22.39
CA PHE A 4 -0.11 -0.13 -23.80
C PHE A 4 -1.35 0.75 -23.94
N PHE A 5 -2.42 0.47 -23.16
CA PHE A 5 -3.61 1.31 -23.14
C PHE A 5 -3.33 2.73 -22.63
N LEU A 6 -2.46 2.89 -21.61
CA LEU A 6 -2.06 4.21 -21.14
C LEU A 6 -1.35 5.04 -22.22
N VAL A 7 -0.43 4.43 -22.96
CA VAL A 7 0.24 5.08 -24.09
C VAL A 7 -0.79 5.46 -25.17
N LEU A 8 -1.71 4.56 -25.49
CA LEU A 8 -2.77 4.83 -26.45
C LEU A 8 -3.67 5.99 -25.99
N PHE A 9 -4.06 6.02 -24.72
CA PHE A 9 -4.84 7.13 -24.15
C PHE A 9 -4.08 8.46 -24.22
N GLY A 10 -2.76 8.43 -24.00
CA GLY A 10 -1.90 9.60 -24.15
C GLY A 10 -1.87 10.12 -25.59
N LEU A 11 -1.67 9.22 -26.57
CA LEU A 11 -1.65 9.56 -27.99
C LEU A 11 -3.00 10.12 -28.48
N LEU A 12 -4.10 9.54 -28.01
CA LEU A 12 -5.45 10.00 -28.30
C LEU A 12 -5.86 11.27 -27.53
N ARG A 13 -4.94 11.81 -26.69
CA ARG A 13 -5.18 12.98 -25.84
C ARG A 13 -6.40 12.85 -24.93
N LEU A 14 -6.72 11.63 -24.50
CA LEU A 14 -7.87 11.36 -23.63
C LEU A 14 -7.72 12.02 -22.23
N GLY A 15 -6.51 12.46 -21.86
CA GLY A 15 -6.30 13.28 -20.66
C GLY A 15 -7.13 14.57 -20.63
N THR A 16 -7.56 15.09 -21.80
CA THR A 16 -8.44 16.25 -21.84
C THR A 16 -9.86 15.97 -21.32
N ILE A 17 -10.28 14.70 -21.32
CA ILE A 17 -11.60 14.29 -20.81
C ILE A 17 -11.68 14.49 -19.29
N ILE A 18 -10.55 14.44 -18.58
CA ILE A 18 -10.52 14.64 -17.13
C ILE A 18 -11.00 16.00 -16.70
N LYS A 19 -10.88 17.02 -17.55
CA LYS A 19 -11.46 18.36 -17.29
C LYS A 19 -12.97 18.32 -17.06
N TYR A 20 -13.64 17.29 -17.54
CA TYR A 20 -15.08 17.11 -17.39
C TYR A 20 -15.47 16.24 -16.20
N ILE A 21 -14.50 15.71 -15.45
CA ILE A 21 -14.78 14.94 -14.23
C ILE A 21 -15.11 15.95 -13.11
N PRO A 22 -16.33 15.91 -12.55
CA PRO A 22 -16.70 16.78 -11.45
C PRO A 22 -15.82 16.57 -10.22
N TYR A 23 -15.39 17.66 -9.59
CA TYR A 23 -14.53 17.63 -8.39
C TYR A 23 -15.03 16.67 -7.27
N PRO A 24 -16.33 16.56 -6.98
CA PRO A 24 -16.82 15.62 -5.96
C PRO A 24 -16.48 14.15 -6.28
N ILE A 25 -16.43 13.75 -7.55
CA ILE A 25 -16.05 12.39 -7.94
C ILE A 25 -14.58 12.12 -7.62
N VAL A 26 -13.72 13.10 -7.90
CA VAL A 26 -12.29 13.04 -7.60
C VAL A 26 -12.05 12.88 -6.11
N VAL A 27 -12.70 13.72 -5.30
CA VAL A 27 -12.60 13.68 -3.83
C VAL A 27 -13.14 12.36 -3.28
N GLY A 28 -14.28 11.90 -3.79
CA GLY A 28 -14.85 10.62 -3.38
C GLY A 28 -13.94 9.44 -3.69
N PHE A 29 -13.35 9.41 -4.89
CA PHE A 29 -12.42 8.37 -5.31
C PHE A 29 -11.15 8.34 -4.45
N THR A 30 -10.48 9.49 -4.27
CA THR A 30 -9.26 9.57 -3.47
C THR A 30 -9.52 9.27 -1.99
N SER A 31 -10.64 9.74 -1.44
CA SER A 31 -11.03 9.42 -0.06
C SER A 31 -11.33 7.92 0.12
N GLY A 32 -12.01 7.30 -0.86
CA GLY A 32 -12.27 5.86 -0.86
C GLY A 32 -10.99 5.03 -0.86
N ILE A 33 -10.00 5.42 -1.70
CA ILE A 33 -8.69 4.79 -1.71
C ILE A 33 -7.99 4.95 -0.35
N ALA A 34 -7.99 6.16 0.21
CA ALA A 34 -7.36 6.43 1.50
C ALA A 34 -7.95 5.56 2.62
N VAL A 35 -9.28 5.44 2.70
CA VAL A 35 -9.98 4.58 3.67
C VAL A 35 -9.63 3.10 3.46
N THR A 36 -9.57 2.65 2.20
CA THR A 36 -9.21 1.26 1.88
C THR A 36 -7.77 0.95 2.29
N ILE A 37 -6.83 1.84 1.96
CA ILE A 37 -5.41 1.68 2.36
C ILE A 37 -5.31 1.69 3.88
N PHE A 38 -5.93 2.65 4.57
CA PHE A 38 -5.94 2.71 6.02
C PHE A 38 -6.44 1.40 6.64
N THR A 39 -7.55 0.87 6.13
CA THR A 39 -8.11 -0.40 6.59
C THR A 39 -7.12 -1.56 6.43
N THR A 40 -6.39 -1.64 5.31
CA THR A 40 -5.41 -2.70 5.10
C THR A 40 -4.22 -2.62 6.05
N GLN A 41 -3.88 -1.43 6.53
CA GLN A 41 -2.75 -1.21 7.45
C GLN A 41 -3.05 -1.55 8.91
N ILE A 42 -4.34 -1.65 9.30
CA ILE A 42 -4.74 -1.95 10.68
C ILE A 42 -4.13 -3.25 11.18
N LYS A 43 -4.14 -4.29 10.34
CA LYS A 43 -3.54 -5.58 10.68
C LYS A 43 -2.08 -5.45 11.10
N ASP A 44 -1.29 -4.77 10.28
CA ASP A 44 0.17 -4.66 10.50
C ASP A 44 0.48 -3.63 11.60
N LEU A 45 -0.31 -2.56 11.72
CA LEU A 45 -0.15 -1.56 12.79
C LEU A 45 -0.32 -2.16 14.18
N PHE A 46 -1.29 -3.06 14.35
CA PHE A 46 -1.60 -3.71 15.61
C PHE A 46 -1.03 -5.12 15.75
N GLY A 47 -0.34 -5.63 14.73
CA GLY A 47 0.21 -6.98 14.72
C GLY A 47 -0.84 -8.08 14.86
N LEU A 48 -2.03 -7.89 14.23
CA LEU A 48 -3.14 -8.83 14.35
C LEU A 48 -2.82 -10.16 13.66
N THR A 49 -3.03 -11.25 14.38
CA THR A 49 -2.98 -12.61 13.81
C THR A 49 -4.35 -12.97 13.26
N LEU A 50 -4.45 -13.06 11.94
CA LEU A 50 -5.71 -13.31 11.25
C LEU A 50 -5.73 -14.69 10.61
N PRO A 51 -6.83 -15.46 10.77
CA PRO A 51 -6.99 -16.77 10.11
C PRO A 51 -7.19 -16.65 8.60
N SER A 52 -7.75 -15.52 8.13
CA SER A 52 -7.98 -15.21 6.72
C SER A 52 -7.80 -13.71 6.47
N ASN A 53 -7.50 -13.36 5.22
CA ASN A 53 -7.42 -11.95 4.81
C ASN A 53 -8.36 -11.72 3.62
N PRO A 54 -9.66 -11.50 3.88
CA PRO A 54 -10.65 -11.31 2.84
C PRO A 54 -10.37 -10.05 2.02
N SER A 55 -10.79 -10.08 0.74
CA SER A 55 -10.65 -8.94 -0.16
C SER A 55 -11.74 -7.91 0.04
N ASP A 56 -12.93 -8.34 0.47
CA ASP A 56 -14.07 -7.47 0.73
C ASP A 56 -13.85 -6.58 1.95
N PHE A 57 -14.26 -5.32 1.83
CA PHE A 57 -14.06 -4.30 2.87
C PHE A 57 -14.83 -4.61 4.17
N ILE A 58 -16.10 -5.00 4.06
CA ILE A 58 -16.96 -5.25 5.23
C ILE A 58 -16.53 -6.53 5.94
N GLU A 59 -16.26 -7.59 5.17
CA GLU A 59 -15.77 -8.85 5.70
C GLU A 59 -14.42 -8.69 6.42
N LYS A 60 -13.53 -7.86 5.87
CA LYS A 60 -12.25 -7.53 6.49
C LYS A 60 -12.42 -6.91 7.87
N TRP A 61 -13.32 -5.93 8.01
CA TRP A 61 -13.62 -5.34 9.30
C TRP A 61 -14.22 -6.36 10.28
N GLY A 62 -15.08 -7.27 9.80
CA GLY A 62 -15.61 -8.37 10.61
C GLY A 62 -14.49 -9.25 11.18
N VAL A 63 -13.52 -9.64 10.34
CA VAL A 63 -12.36 -10.43 10.77
C VAL A 63 -11.48 -9.66 11.77
N TYR A 64 -11.26 -8.37 11.56
CA TYR A 64 -10.46 -7.55 12.50
C TYR A 64 -11.11 -7.45 13.88
N LEU A 65 -12.43 -7.20 13.94
CA LEU A 65 -13.15 -7.08 15.21
C LEU A 65 -13.18 -8.42 15.97
N GLN A 66 -13.32 -9.53 15.27
CA GLN A 66 -13.30 -10.87 15.90
C GLN A 66 -11.93 -11.25 16.46
N ASN A 67 -10.85 -10.74 15.87
CA ASN A 67 -9.49 -11.05 16.27
C ASN A 67 -8.76 -9.88 16.97
N PHE A 68 -9.53 -8.91 17.49
CA PHE A 68 -8.95 -7.74 18.15
C PHE A 68 -8.17 -8.08 19.43
N ASN A 69 -8.49 -9.18 20.08
CA ASN A 69 -7.75 -9.72 21.24
C ASN A 69 -6.39 -10.32 20.90
N THR A 70 -6.03 -10.45 19.62
CA THR A 70 -4.72 -10.91 19.17
C THR A 70 -3.72 -9.77 18.97
N ILE A 71 -4.03 -8.54 19.40
CA ILE A 71 -3.14 -7.38 19.29
C ILE A 71 -1.77 -7.71 19.93
N ASP A 72 -0.71 -7.49 19.17
CA ASP A 72 0.64 -7.50 19.71
C ASP A 72 1.00 -6.12 20.25
N PRO A 73 1.25 -5.98 21.57
CA PRO A 73 1.54 -4.68 22.16
C PRO A 73 2.83 -4.04 21.65
N TRP A 74 3.83 -4.84 21.24
CA TRP A 74 5.08 -4.32 20.70
C TRP A 74 4.91 -3.79 19.28
N CYS A 75 4.17 -4.50 18.43
CA CYS A 75 3.81 -4.02 17.10
C CYS A 75 2.99 -2.72 17.19
N ALA A 76 1.98 -2.69 18.06
CA ALA A 76 1.17 -1.50 18.29
C ALA A 76 2.00 -0.30 18.78
N LEU A 77 2.93 -0.53 19.71
CA LEU A 77 3.81 0.50 20.24
C LEU A 77 4.71 1.10 19.14
N ILE A 78 5.36 0.26 18.33
CA ILE A 78 6.19 0.69 17.21
C ILE A 78 5.35 1.41 16.16
N GLY A 79 4.17 0.88 15.85
CA GLY A 79 3.26 1.50 14.89
C GLY A 79 2.82 2.90 15.32
N VAL A 80 2.35 3.05 16.56
CA VAL A 80 1.96 4.35 17.12
C VAL A 80 3.16 5.29 17.21
N ALA A 81 4.32 4.82 17.69
CA ALA A 81 5.54 5.62 17.74
C ALA A 81 5.95 6.11 16.34
N SER A 82 5.83 5.27 15.31
CA SER A 82 6.07 5.67 13.92
C SER A 82 5.18 6.82 13.48
N VAL A 83 3.87 6.73 13.76
CA VAL A 83 2.91 7.79 13.45
C VAL A 83 3.26 9.09 14.18
N VAL A 84 3.62 9.02 15.45
CA VAL A 84 4.05 10.18 16.25
C VAL A 84 5.31 10.82 15.65
N VAL A 85 6.32 10.02 15.29
CA VAL A 85 7.54 10.53 14.63
C VAL A 85 7.22 11.25 13.33
N ILE A 86 6.37 10.65 12.48
CA ILE A 86 5.95 11.27 11.20
C ILE A 86 5.24 12.60 11.45
N ALA A 87 4.33 12.66 12.44
CA ALA A 87 3.54 13.86 12.74
C ALA A 87 4.37 14.99 13.35
N VAL A 88 5.41 14.64 14.14
CA VAL A 88 6.24 15.60 14.85
C VAL A 88 7.41 16.11 14.01
N THR A 89 7.96 15.28 13.14
CA THR A 89 9.12 15.63 12.29
C THR A 89 8.97 16.97 11.54
N PRO A 90 7.84 17.32 10.91
CA PRO A 90 7.70 18.60 10.19
C PRO A 90 7.84 19.84 11.07
N ARG A 91 7.69 19.70 12.40
CA ARG A 91 7.89 20.80 13.35
C ARG A 91 9.38 21.14 13.53
N PHE A 92 10.26 20.14 13.39
CA PHE A 92 11.72 20.31 13.54
C PHE A 92 12.43 20.53 12.20
N SER A 93 12.00 19.86 11.15
CA SER A 93 12.59 19.98 9.82
C SER A 93 11.57 19.78 8.73
N LYS A 94 11.42 20.77 7.86
CA LYS A 94 10.60 20.68 6.65
C LYS A 94 11.37 20.10 5.44
N LYS A 95 12.70 19.92 5.59
CA LYS A 95 13.55 19.45 4.48
C LYS A 95 13.60 17.92 4.38
N ILE A 96 13.39 17.23 5.50
CA ILE A 96 13.51 15.77 5.56
C ILE A 96 12.09 15.18 5.72
N PRO A 97 11.71 14.23 4.85
CA PRO A 97 10.42 13.55 4.99
C PRO A 97 10.33 12.80 6.33
N GLY A 98 9.28 13.04 7.11
CA GLY A 98 9.08 12.38 8.40
C GLY A 98 9.00 10.87 8.30
N SER A 99 8.47 10.35 7.19
CA SER A 99 8.42 8.92 6.90
C SER A 99 9.81 8.29 6.81
N LEU A 100 10.79 8.99 6.22
CA LEU A 100 12.17 8.49 6.12
C LEU A 100 12.79 8.35 7.52
N ILE A 101 12.62 9.37 8.36
CA ILE A 101 13.11 9.32 9.75
C ILE A 101 12.43 8.19 10.53
N ALA A 102 11.11 8.06 10.39
CA ALA A 102 10.36 7.01 11.07
C ALA A 102 10.84 5.61 10.66
N ILE A 103 11.04 5.36 9.36
CA ILE A 103 11.53 4.06 8.87
C ILE A 103 12.90 3.74 9.48
N ILE A 104 13.86 4.66 9.39
CA ILE A 104 15.21 4.42 9.90
C ILE A 104 15.18 4.22 11.42
N LEU A 105 14.54 5.13 12.16
CA LEU A 105 14.50 5.09 13.61
C LEU A 105 13.81 3.83 14.13
N MET A 106 12.64 3.51 13.59
CA MET A 106 11.86 2.35 14.06
C MET A 106 12.47 1.02 13.62
N THR A 107 13.18 0.98 12.50
CA THR A 107 13.96 -0.21 12.12
C THR A 107 15.08 -0.46 13.14
N ILE A 108 15.82 0.59 13.54
CA ILE A 108 16.85 0.47 14.58
C ILE A 108 16.23 0.02 15.90
N VAL A 109 15.13 0.63 16.32
CA VAL A 109 14.41 0.25 17.56
C VAL A 109 13.95 -1.21 17.50
N ALA A 110 13.35 -1.64 16.40
CA ALA A 110 12.90 -3.02 16.22
C ALA A 110 14.07 -4.02 16.31
N LEU A 111 15.20 -3.73 15.67
CA LEU A 111 16.40 -4.55 15.77
C LEU A 111 16.97 -4.61 17.18
N LEU A 112 16.99 -3.48 17.90
CA LEU A 112 17.44 -3.45 19.29
C LEU A 112 16.52 -4.26 20.21
N LEU A 113 15.20 -4.11 20.07
CA LEU A 113 14.23 -4.89 20.84
C LEU A 113 14.35 -6.38 20.56
N LYS A 114 14.55 -6.77 19.30
CA LYS A 114 14.74 -8.16 18.90
C LYS A 114 16.02 -8.75 19.49
N ASN A 115 17.14 -8.04 19.40
CA ASN A 115 18.46 -8.55 19.80
C ASN A 115 18.70 -8.47 21.31
N PHE A 116 18.24 -7.44 22.00
CA PHE A 116 18.54 -7.21 23.41
C PHE A 116 17.39 -7.55 24.36
N ALA A 117 16.13 -7.36 23.93
CA ALA A 117 14.96 -7.68 24.74
C ALA A 117 14.29 -9.01 24.39
N GLY A 118 14.79 -9.72 23.36
CA GLY A 118 14.23 -11.02 22.95
C GLY A 118 12.80 -10.94 22.40
N VAL A 119 12.36 -9.77 21.93
CA VAL A 119 11.02 -9.57 21.39
C VAL A 119 10.96 -10.14 19.97
N LEU A 120 10.50 -11.38 19.83
CA LEU A 120 10.44 -12.07 18.55
C LEU A 120 9.15 -11.77 17.75
N SER A 121 8.17 -11.13 18.37
CA SER A 121 6.88 -10.82 17.74
C SER A 121 6.98 -9.72 16.68
N ILE A 122 8.05 -8.91 16.71
CA ILE A 122 8.28 -7.85 15.73
C ILE A 122 8.93 -8.47 14.50
N GLU A 123 8.16 -8.67 13.44
CA GLU A 123 8.65 -9.16 12.18
C GLU A 123 9.15 -8.02 11.29
N THR A 124 10.39 -8.13 10.83
CA THR A 124 10.92 -7.23 9.79
C THR A 124 10.57 -7.75 8.40
N ILE A 125 10.74 -6.93 7.38
CA ILE A 125 10.52 -7.35 5.98
C ILE A 125 11.40 -8.57 5.63
N GLY A 126 12.63 -8.63 6.16
CA GLY A 126 13.52 -9.77 5.96
C GLY A 126 13.09 -11.06 6.66
N ASP A 127 12.28 -10.96 7.72
CA ASP A 127 11.71 -12.13 8.39
C ASP A 127 10.49 -12.69 7.64
N ARG A 128 9.72 -11.80 6.98
CA ARG A 128 8.50 -12.17 6.23
C ARG A 128 8.78 -12.63 4.80
N PHE A 129 9.79 -12.06 4.18
CA PHE A 129 10.06 -12.27 2.75
C PHE A 129 11.53 -12.63 2.54
N SER A 130 11.77 -13.70 1.78
CA SER A 130 13.10 -14.00 1.26
C SER A 130 13.40 -13.05 0.09
N ILE A 131 14.08 -11.94 0.39
CA ILE A 131 14.49 -10.99 -0.64
C ILE A 131 15.76 -11.54 -1.29
N SER A 132 15.64 -11.99 -2.54
CA SER A 132 16.79 -12.36 -3.36
C SER A 132 17.62 -11.11 -3.68
N ASN A 133 18.94 -11.22 -3.53
CA ASN A 133 19.87 -10.17 -3.99
C ASN A 133 20.07 -10.18 -5.52
N GLU A 134 19.44 -11.12 -6.21
CA GLU A 134 19.50 -11.23 -7.66
C GLU A 134 18.40 -10.38 -8.31
N LEU A 135 18.76 -9.69 -9.39
CA LEU A 135 17.77 -9.00 -10.20
C LEU A 135 16.81 -10.05 -10.81
N PRO A 136 15.49 -9.83 -10.74
CA PRO A 136 14.54 -10.75 -11.34
C PRO A 136 14.82 -10.89 -12.83
N ALA A 137 14.93 -12.14 -13.31
CA ALA A 137 15.06 -12.41 -14.73
C ALA A 137 13.86 -11.90 -15.49
N ALA A 138 14.09 -11.24 -16.62
CA ALA A 138 13.02 -10.82 -17.49
C ALA A 138 12.28 -12.07 -18.01
N GLN A 139 11.04 -12.24 -17.58
CA GLN A 139 10.18 -13.32 -18.04
C GLN A 139 9.14 -12.74 -19.00
N VAL A 140 9.04 -13.33 -20.17
CA VAL A 140 7.93 -13.02 -21.09
C VAL A 140 6.76 -13.91 -20.65
N PRO A 141 5.63 -13.33 -20.22
CA PRO A 141 4.46 -14.12 -19.84
C PRO A 141 3.93 -14.89 -21.05
N ASP A 142 3.39 -16.09 -20.81
CA ASP A 142 2.75 -16.89 -21.84
C ASP A 142 1.55 -16.14 -22.43
N MET A 143 1.70 -15.66 -23.68
CA MET A 143 0.68 -14.90 -24.40
C MET A 143 -0.21 -15.84 -25.19
N ASN A 144 -1.09 -16.54 -24.51
CA ASN A 144 -2.17 -17.29 -25.13
C ASN A 144 -3.35 -16.36 -25.46
N TRP A 145 -4.05 -16.60 -26.57
CA TRP A 145 -5.19 -15.79 -27.02
C TRP A 145 -6.30 -15.69 -25.96
N GLU A 146 -6.57 -16.77 -25.26
CA GLU A 146 -7.56 -16.80 -24.18
C GLU A 146 -7.13 -15.91 -23.00
N THR A 147 -5.87 -15.97 -22.60
CA THR A 147 -5.30 -15.14 -21.55
C THR A 147 -5.34 -13.65 -21.93
N ILE A 148 -4.98 -13.33 -23.18
CA ILE A 148 -5.07 -11.95 -23.67
C ILE A 148 -6.51 -11.45 -23.59
N LYS A 149 -7.47 -12.24 -24.09
CA LYS A 149 -8.89 -11.87 -24.09
C LYS A 149 -9.45 -11.65 -22.69
N SER A 150 -9.09 -12.51 -21.73
CA SER A 150 -9.53 -12.38 -20.33
C SER A 150 -8.93 -11.17 -19.62
N LEU A 151 -7.70 -10.77 -20.00
CA LEU A 151 -6.99 -9.66 -19.39
C LEU A 151 -7.29 -8.28 -20.02
N VAL A 152 -7.99 -8.20 -21.15
CA VAL A 152 -8.31 -6.92 -21.80
C VAL A 152 -9.14 -6.03 -20.87
N SER A 153 -10.22 -6.54 -20.29
CA SER A 153 -11.10 -5.77 -19.41
C SER A 153 -10.37 -5.27 -18.14
N PRO A 154 -9.67 -6.12 -17.37
CA PRO A 154 -8.84 -5.65 -16.26
C PRO A 154 -7.77 -4.64 -16.69
N ALA A 155 -7.13 -4.85 -17.84
CA ALA A 155 -6.07 -3.97 -18.33
C ALA A 155 -6.58 -2.56 -18.68
N ILE A 156 -7.77 -2.46 -19.28
CA ILE A 156 -8.42 -1.18 -19.56
C ILE A 156 -8.79 -0.49 -18.24
N THR A 157 -9.37 -1.21 -17.28
CA THR A 157 -9.73 -0.68 -15.97
C THR A 157 -8.51 -0.11 -15.26
N ILE A 158 -7.41 -0.86 -15.20
CA ILE A 158 -6.15 -0.41 -14.60
C ILE A 158 -5.59 0.81 -15.35
N ALA A 159 -5.68 0.83 -16.67
CA ALA A 159 -5.21 1.96 -17.47
C ALA A 159 -6.04 3.24 -17.20
N ILE A 160 -7.36 3.12 -17.09
CA ILE A 160 -8.23 4.25 -16.76
C ILE A 160 -7.93 4.76 -15.35
N LEU A 161 -7.85 3.86 -14.35
CA LEU A 161 -7.54 4.23 -12.98
C LEU A 161 -6.17 4.89 -12.88
N GLY A 162 -5.14 4.32 -13.51
CA GLY A 162 -3.80 4.89 -13.54
C GLY A 162 -3.73 6.25 -14.24
N ALA A 163 -4.50 6.44 -15.33
CA ALA A 163 -4.59 7.72 -16.01
C ALA A 163 -5.24 8.79 -15.11
N ILE A 164 -6.33 8.44 -14.41
CA ILE A 164 -7.01 9.35 -13.48
C ILE A 164 -6.06 9.72 -12.33
N GLU A 165 -5.42 8.74 -11.70
CA GLU A 165 -4.53 8.95 -10.56
C GLU A 165 -3.30 9.81 -10.95
N SER A 166 -2.69 9.52 -12.09
CA SER A 166 -1.56 10.30 -12.61
C SER A 166 -1.92 11.76 -12.88
N LEU A 167 -3.10 12.01 -13.46
CA LEU A 167 -3.55 13.36 -13.80
C LEU A 167 -4.08 14.13 -12.58
N LEU A 168 -4.52 13.43 -11.53
CA LEU A 168 -4.88 14.07 -10.26
C LEU A 168 -3.65 14.44 -9.42
N SER A 169 -2.50 13.83 -9.69
CA SER A 169 -1.24 14.11 -9.01
C SER A 169 -0.43 15.21 -9.69
N ALA A 170 -0.77 15.61 -10.92
CA ALA A 170 -0.11 16.64 -11.69
C ALA A 170 -0.70 18.04 -11.47
#